data_24cd5b3c81b18b34d8a79538ff42368a
#
_entry.id   24cd5b3c81b18b34d8a79538ff42368a
#
_cell.length_a   1.000
_cell.length_b   1.000
_cell.length_c   1.000
_cell.angle_alpha   90.00
_cell.angle_beta   90.00
_cell.angle_gamma   90.00
#
_symmetry.space_group_name_H-M   'P 1'
#
loop_
_entity.id
_entity.type
_entity.pdbx_description
1 polymer ?
#
loop_
_entity_poly.entity_id
_entity_poly.type
_entity_poly.pdbx_seq_one_letter_code
_entity_poly.pdbx_strand_id
1 'polypeptide(L)'
;MAKLILVTGATGYIASLLIPRLLDSGRRVRTMARHPLRLKGRNWFHYVENIPADVMTPSTLAPALHGVDTAYYLIHSMASGQGYTEREIAGARAFASAAEVAGVKHIIYLGGLADPEGHISPHMLSRIETGAALRHGRVPVTEFRASVIIGSGSISFEMIRFMTELLPIVPGPAWINNNSQPIAVQNVIDYLMAALDNPNGSGQVFEIGGPEIAQYKDLMMRYARLRGLKRRVLVVSYIPLWFMSFGVGLMTPVPRPIAHALIGGLSHHSIVKHDKVLRVFPEVKLVSFDEAIQIALARLSPRHIERVWDDDEGHTKTLKHEGFFIDYRKIKVSAEPEKVFNVITKFADHFGTRQFTVDTVEPDHLLLLRSQLKTPGEGWIEWQVSRIVNSTYLTQTVFFAPRGTAGFLYWYLLSPFRAIIFYWLIKNIARNSMVE
;
A
#
# COMPACT_ATOMS: atom_id res chain seq x y z
N MET A 1 20.78 4.75 25.68
CA MET A 1 20.07 5.55 24.64
C MET A 1 19.17 4.61 23.83
N ALA A 2 17.99 5.08 23.42
CA ALA A 2 17.12 4.27 22.57
C ALA A 2 17.80 3.98 21.22
N LYS A 3 17.77 2.71 20.79
CA LYS A 3 18.37 2.24 19.53
C LYS A 3 17.73 2.99 18.34
N LEU A 4 18.55 3.47 17.41
CA LEU A 4 18.08 4.12 16.19
C LEU A 4 17.85 3.04 15.12
N ILE A 5 16.65 3.05 14.55
CA ILE A 5 16.22 2.10 13.52
C ILE A 5 16.09 2.82 12.20
N LEU A 6 16.76 2.33 11.16
CA LEU A 6 16.60 2.80 9.80
C LEU A 6 15.53 1.99 9.08
N VAL A 7 14.57 2.68 8.44
CA VAL A 7 13.61 2.06 7.53
C VAL A 7 13.86 2.57 6.11
N THR A 8 14.35 1.70 5.23
CA THR A 8 14.48 1.99 3.81
C THR A 8 13.17 1.71 3.07
N GLY A 9 13.02 2.24 1.86
CA GLY A 9 11.77 2.06 1.12
C GLY A 9 10.57 2.69 1.82
N ALA A 10 10.75 3.79 2.54
CA ALA A 10 9.76 4.44 3.41
C ALA A 10 8.47 4.89 2.68
N THR A 11 8.51 5.05 1.35
CA THR A 11 7.33 5.33 0.52
C THR A 11 6.47 4.08 0.24
N GLY A 12 6.94 2.89 0.61
CA GLY A 12 6.29 1.62 0.32
C GLY A 12 5.22 1.23 1.34
N TYR A 13 4.35 0.30 0.94
CA TYR A 13 3.20 -0.18 1.72
C TYR A 13 3.60 -0.79 3.08
N ILE A 14 4.60 -1.68 3.11
CA ILE A 14 5.04 -2.32 4.37
C ILE A 14 5.64 -1.29 5.33
N ALA A 15 6.47 -0.38 4.81
CA ALA A 15 7.08 0.67 5.62
C ALA A 15 6.01 1.60 6.23
N SER A 16 4.95 1.93 5.50
CA SER A 16 3.86 2.78 5.99
C SER A 16 3.12 2.20 7.19
N LEU A 17 3.05 0.87 7.28
CA LEU A 17 2.45 0.16 8.41
C LEU A 17 3.44 -0.12 9.55
N LEU A 18 4.71 -0.33 9.21
CA LEU A 18 5.76 -0.64 10.18
C LEU A 18 6.20 0.58 10.99
N ILE A 19 6.38 1.73 10.33
CA ILE A 19 6.90 2.96 10.98
C ILE A 19 6.03 3.39 12.18
N PRO A 20 4.69 3.51 12.07
CA PRO A 20 3.84 3.80 13.22
C PRO A 20 4.04 2.81 14.39
N ARG A 21 4.10 1.52 14.10
CA ARG A 21 4.30 0.49 15.13
C ARG A 21 5.65 0.61 15.84
N LEU A 22 6.71 1.01 15.11
CA LEU A 22 8.02 1.29 15.69
C LEU A 22 7.97 2.51 16.63
N LEU A 23 7.30 3.58 16.21
CA LEU A 23 7.12 4.79 17.01
C LEU A 23 6.29 4.52 18.27
N ASP A 24 5.16 3.79 18.13
CA ASP A 24 4.29 3.41 19.25
C ASP A 24 5.03 2.53 20.28
N SER A 25 6.04 1.75 19.83
CA SER A 25 6.92 0.98 20.72
C SER A 25 8.07 1.79 21.35
N GLY A 26 8.08 3.12 21.19
CA GLY A 26 9.08 4.02 21.76
C GLY A 26 10.45 3.98 21.05
N ARG A 27 10.54 3.46 19.83
CA ARG A 27 11.78 3.39 19.05
C ARG A 27 12.05 4.72 18.34
N ARG A 28 13.33 5.08 18.23
CA ARG A 28 13.76 6.17 17.36
C ARG A 28 13.85 5.65 15.93
N VAL A 29 13.19 6.34 15.01
CA VAL A 29 13.11 5.91 13.61
C VAL A 29 13.73 6.95 12.70
N ARG A 30 14.56 6.48 11.78
CA ARG A 30 15.06 7.22 10.63
C ARG A 30 14.51 6.59 9.36
N THR A 31 14.05 7.41 8.41
CA THR A 31 13.61 6.94 7.10
C THR A 31 14.62 7.32 6.03
N MET A 32 14.74 6.45 5.05
CA MET A 32 15.56 6.67 3.87
C MET A 32 14.69 6.63 2.61
N ALA A 33 14.68 7.72 1.87
CA ALA A 33 13.97 7.84 0.60
C ALA A 33 14.74 8.74 -0.38
N ARG A 34 14.60 8.50 -1.70
CA ARG A 34 15.21 9.37 -2.74
C ARG A 34 14.67 10.79 -2.69
N HIS A 35 13.40 10.94 -2.40
CA HIS A 35 12.67 12.19 -2.30
C HIS A 35 11.87 12.22 -1.00
N PRO A 36 12.46 12.60 0.16
CA PRO A 36 11.79 12.57 1.46
C PRO A 36 10.53 13.43 1.52
N LEU A 37 10.43 14.49 0.71
CA LEU A 37 9.25 15.34 0.66
C LEU A 37 7.96 14.59 0.25
N ARG A 38 8.08 13.46 -0.47
CA ARG A 38 6.94 12.59 -0.78
C ARG A 38 6.34 11.91 0.46
N LEU A 39 7.02 11.98 1.60
CA LEU A 39 6.55 11.44 2.87
C LEU A 39 5.72 12.45 3.67
N LYS A 40 5.66 13.72 3.25
CA LYS A 40 4.95 14.80 4.00
C LYS A 40 3.49 14.50 4.29
N GLY A 41 2.80 13.76 3.41
CA GLY A 41 1.41 13.34 3.62
C GLY A 41 1.24 12.20 4.64
N ARG A 42 2.33 11.69 5.23
CA ARG A 42 2.29 10.63 6.24
C ARG A 42 2.13 11.21 7.63
N ASN A 43 1.22 10.70 8.43
CA ASN A 43 0.95 11.16 9.79
C ASN A 43 2.18 11.11 10.72
N TRP A 44 3.13 10.23 10.42
CA TRP A 44 4.36 10.03 11.18
C TRP A 44 5.55 10.88 10.67
N PHE A 45 5.42 11.64 9.58
CA PHE A 45 6.52 12.36 8.93
C PHE A 45 7.34 13.23 9.88
N HIS A 46 6.68 13.94 10.79
CA HIS A 46 7.31 14.86 11.75
C HIS A 46 7.91 14.17 12.98
N TYR A 47 7.66 12.87 13.15
CA TYR A 47 8.15 12.07 14.29
C TYR A 47 9.38 11.23 13.96
N VAL A 48 9.91 11.33 12.74
CA VAL A 48 11.06 10.56 12.24
C VAL A 48 12.13 11.46 11.64
N GLU A 49 13.37 10.98 11.63
CA GLU A 49 14.45 11.62 10.88
C GLU A 49 14.34 11.22 9.40
N ASN A 50 14.11 12.17 8.50
CA ASN A 50 13.96 11.90 7.06
C ASN A 50 15.27 12.22 6.31
N ILE A 51 15.96 11.22 5.78
CA ILE A 51 17.24 11.38 5.09
C ILE A 51 17.11 11.07 3.60
N PRO A 52 17.54 11.99 2.70
CA PRO A 52 17.63 11.71 1.28
C PRO A 52 18.81 10.77 1.00
N ALA A 53 18.53 9.56 0.48
CA ALA A 53 19.57 8.66 0.03
C ALA A 53 19.03 7.64 -0.98
N ASP A 54 19.93 7.15 -1.84
CA ASP A 54 19.65 6.14 -2.87
C ASP A 54 20.71 5.04 -2.81
N VAL A 55 20.28 3.78 -2.76
CA VAL A 55 21.17 2.60 -2.79
C VAL A 55 22.00 2.52 -4.06
N MET A 56 21.55 3.16 -5.15
CA MET A 56 22.28 3.26 -6.40
C MET A 56 23.34 4.40 -6.39
N THR A 57 23.37 5.20 -5.33
CA THR A 57 24.34 6.28 -5.12
C THR A 57 25.03 6.07 -3.77
N PRO A 58 26.04 5.17 -3.68
CA PRO A 58 26.62 4.72 -2.41
C PRO A 58 27.12 5.83 -1.49
N SER A 59 27.56 6.98 -2.04
CA SER A 59 28.01 8.14 -1.27
C SER A 59 26.90 8.73 -0.36
N THR A 60 25.63 8.48 -0.71
CA THR A 60 24.47 8.96 0.08
C THR A 60 24.13 8.05 1.27
N LEU A 61 24.70 6.84 1.32
CA LEU A 61 24.34 5.84 2.33
C LEU A 61 24.98 6.12 3.70
N ALA A 62 26.20 6.66 3.72
CA ALA A 62 26.93 6.89 4.96
C ALA A 62 26.18 7.83 5.94
N PRO A 63 25.63 8.98 5.53
CA PRO A 63 24.79 9.81 6.40
C PRO A 63 23.52 9.11 6.88
N ALA A 64 22.88 8.32 6.00
CA ALA A 64 21.65 7.60 6.35
C ALA A 64 21.89 6.52 7.40
N LEU A 65 23.04 5.84 7.37
CA LEU A 65 23.41 4.73 8.25
C LEU A 65 24.14 5.18 9.51
N HIS A 66 24.56 6.43 9.62
CA HIS A 66 25.30 6.93 10.78
C HIS A 66 24.53 6.75 12.08
N GLY A 67 25.10 6.02 13.05
CA GLY A 67 24.50 5.75 14.36
C GLY A 67 23.30 4.80 14.36
N VAL A 68 23.03 4.12 13.25
CA VAL A 68 21.94 3.13 13.13
C VAL A 68 22.35 1.80 13.79
N ASP A 69 21.50 1.28 14.68
CA ASP A 69 21.68 -0.05 15.29
C ASP A 69 21.12 -1.16 14.40
N THR A 70 19.89 -0.99 13.88
CA THR A 70 19.19 -1.97 13.04
C THR A 70 18.59 -1.30 11.82
N ALA A 71 18.67 -1.94 10.67
CA ALA A 71 18.12 -1.43 9.43
C ALA A 71 17.11 -2.39 8.81
N TYR A 72 15.92 -1.89 8.47
CA TYR A 72 14.98 -2.59 7.61
C TYR A 72 15.27 -2.29 6.15
N TYR A 73 15.54 -3.33 5.37
CA TYR A 73 15.70 -3.22 3.92
C TYR A 73 14.39 -3.60 3.23
N LEU A 74 13.57 -2.58 2.88
CA LEU A 74 12.25 -2.73 2.27
C LEU A 74 12.18 -2.15 0.85
N ILE A 75 13.35 -1.91 0.22
CA ILE A 75 13.42 -1.41 -1.15
C ILE A 75 13.01 -2.49 -2.13
N HIS A 76 12.17 -2.09 -3.10
CA HIS A 76 11.74 -2.92 -4.20
C HIS A 76 11.52 -2.09 -5.46
N SER A 77 12.18 -2.50 -6.56
CA SER A 77 12.31 -1.68 -7.79
C SER A 77 11.50 -2.18 -8.98
N MET A 78 10.47 -3.03 -8.77
CA MET A 78 9.62 -3.60 -9.85
C MET A 78 9.09 -2.56 -10.86
N ALA A 79 8.82 -1.34 -10.41
CA ALA A 79 8.32 -0.26 -11.26
C ALA A 79 9.38 0.31 -12.22
N SER A 80 10.65 -0.07 -12.08
CA SER A 80 11.77 0.54 -12.80
C SER A 80 12.02 -0.04 -14.21
N GLY A 81 11.16 -0.94 -14.72
CA GLY A 81 11.27 -1.49 -16.07
C GLY A 81 12.40 -2.53 -16.24
N GLN A 82 12.91 -2.69 -17.45
CA GLN A 82 13.98 -3.66 -17.75
C GLN A 82 15.25 -3.43 -16.92
N GLY A 83 15.97 -4.49 -16.56
CA GLY A 83 17.21 -4.43 -15.78
C GLY A 83 16.97 -4.08 -14.30
N TYR A 84 15.76 -4.25 -13.76
CA TYR A 84 15.51 -3.97 -12.35
C TYR A 84 16.19 -5.00 -11.42
N THR A 85 16.37 -6.24 -11.86
CA THR A 85 16.99 -7.32 -11.08
C THR A 85 18.43 -6.99 -10.73
N GLU A 86 19.22 -6.61 -11.75
CA GLU A 86 20.63 -6.23 -11.58
C GLU A 86 20.76 -5.01 -10.65
N ARG A 87 19.86 -4.03 -10.80
CA ARG A 87 19.82 -2.85 -9.92
C ARG A 87 19.47 -3.21 -8.48
N GLU A 88 18.52 -4.10 -8.26
CA GLU A 88 18.17 -4.57 -6.90
C GLU A 88 19.35 -5.26 -6.21
N ILE A 89 20.04 -6.14 -6.93
CA ILE A 89 21.21 -6.85 -6.41
C ILE A 89 22.36 -5.87 -6.12
N ALA A 90 22.66 -4.97 -7.06
CA ALA A 90 23.70 -3.97 -6.89
C ALA A 90 23.42 -3.03 -5.71
N GLY A 91 22.17 -2.55 -5.59
CA GLY A 91 21.74 -1.71 -4.48
C GLY A 91 21.80 -2.43 -3.13
N ALA A 92 21.42 -3.71 -3.09
CA ALA A 92 21.51 -4.52 -1.88
C ALA A 92 22.97 -4.75 -1.42
N ARG A 93 23.89 -5.01 -2.36
CA ARG A 93 25.33 -5.14 -2.07
C ARG A 93 25.92 -3.82 -1.56
N ALA A 94 25.61 -2.70 -2.23
CA ALA A 94 26.07 -1.38 -1.80
C ALA A 94 25.56 -1.04 -0.39
N PHE A 95 24.29 -1.34 -0.10
CA PHE A 95 23.71 -1.14 1.22
C PHE A 95 24.37 -2.02 2.28
N ALA A 96 24.57 -3.31 2.04
CA ALA A 96 25.21 -4.24 2.97
C ALA A 96 26.63 -3.78 3.31
N SER A 97 27.43 -3.38 2.30
CA SER A 97 28.79 -2.86 2.50
C SER A 97 28.79 -1.56 3.32
N ALA A 98 27.88 -0.63 3.01
CA ALA A 98 27.76 0.62 3.75
C ALA A 98 27.29 0.42 5.19
N ALA A 99 26.38 -0.54 5.42
CA ALA A 99 25.90 -0.91 6.75
C ALA A 99 27.02 -1.52 7.62
N GLU A 100 27.88 -2.35 7.02
CA GLU A 100 29.06 -2.90 7.70
C GLU A 100 30.03 -1.79 8.12
N VAL A 101 30.37 -0.87 7.21
CA VAL A 101 31.25 0.26 7.50
C VAL A 101 30.67 1.19 8.59
N ALA A 102 29.35 1.39 8.58
CA ALA A 102 28.65 2.22 9.58
C ALA A 102 28.46 1.54 10.94
N GLY A 103 28.81 0.25 11.07
CA GLY A 103 28.67 -0.51 12.32
C GLY A 103 27.24 -0.91 12.66
N VAL A 104 26.35 -1.02 11.66
CA VAL A 104 25.00 -1.57 11.83
C VAL A 104 25.10 -2.99 12.36
N LYS A 105 24.28 -3.33 13.35
CA LYS A 105 24.36 -4.64 14.04
C LYS A 105 23.43 -5.68 13.44
N HIS A 106 22.36 -5.26 12.75
CA HIS A 106 21.36 -6.17 12.23
C HIS A 106 20.64 -5.56 11.03
N ILE A 107 20.39 -6.37 10.02
CA ILE A 107 19.54 -6.03 8.87
C ILE A 107 18.32 -6.96 8.89
N ILE A 108 17.12 -6.41 8.71
CA ILE A 108 15.88 -7.17 8.57
C ILE A 108 15.35 -6.94 7.15
N TYR A 109 15.14 -8.03 6.42
CA TYR A 109 14.70 -8.00 5.03
C TYR A 109 13.40 -8.77 4.84
N LEU A 110 12.47 -8.20 4.06
CA LEU A 110 11.26 -8.87 3.63
C LEU A 110 11.40 -9.25 2.14
N GLY A 111 11.58 -10.53 1.89
CA GLY A 111 11.66 -11.15 0.56
C GLY A 111 10.35 -11.79 0.13
N GLY A 112 10.40 -12.51 -1.00
CA GLY A 112 9.28 -13.29 -1.52
C GLY A 112 9.49 -14.79 -1.33
N LEU A 113 8.41 -15.51 -1.08
CA LEU A 113 8.40 -16.96 -0.96
C LEU A 113 8.29 -17.61 -2.33
N ALA A 114 9.33 -18.33 -2.73
CA ALA A 114 9.36 -19.13 -3.95
C ALA A 114 9.95 -20.49 -3.67
N ASP A 115 9.53 -21.49 -4.45
CA ASP A 115 10.11 -22.82 -4.43
C ASP A 115 11.44 -22.81 -5.21
N PRO A 116 12.60 -23.01 -4.56
CA PRO A 116 13.89 -23.01 -5.24
C PRO A 116 14.07 -24.21 -6.20
N GLU A 117 13.31 -25.28 -6.02
CA GLU A 117 13.34 -26.47 -6.89
C GLU A 117 12.41 -26.37 -8.10
N GLY A 118 11.53 -25.32 -8.11
CA GLY A 118 10.60 -25.07 -9.17
C GLY A 118 11.15 -24.12 -10.24
N HIS A 119 10.38 -23.91 -11.29
CA HIS A 119 10.68 -22.87 -12.28
C HIS A 119 10.38 -21.49 -11.68
N ILE A 120 11.41 -20.76 -11.23
CA ILE A 120 11.26 -19.48 -10.52
C ILE A 120 11.04 -18.34 -11.52
N SER A 121 10.01 -17.51 -11.30
CA SER A 121 9.84 -16.29 -12.11
C SER A 121 11.00 -15.31 -11.90
N PRO A 122 11.36 -14.49 -12.91
CA PRO A 122 12.44 -13.49 -12.77
C PRO A 122 12.25 -12.57 -11.57
N HIS A 123 11.00 -12.21 -11.28
CA HIS A 123 10.66 -11.39 -10.13
C HIS A 123 11.00 -12.09 -8.78
N MET A 124 10.60 -13.34 -8.62
CA MET A 124 10.88 -14.09 -7.39
C MET A 124 12.37 -14.41 -7.25
N LEU A 125 13.05 -14.69 -8.37
CA LEU A 125 14.50 -14.86 -8.38
C LEU A 125 15.21 -13.60 -7.88
N SER A 126 14.83 -12.40 -8.40
CA SER A 126 15.37 -11.12 -7.92
C SER A 126 15.23 -10.96 -6.40
N ARG A 127 14.09 -11.37 -5.81
CA ARG A 127 13.89 -11.29 -4.35
C ARG A 127 14.84 -12.19 -3.57
N ILE A 128 15.06 -13.42 -4.05
CA ILE A 128 16.01 -14.38 -3.44
C ILE A 128 17.44 -13.85 -3.54
N GLU A 129 17.84 -13.38 -4.72
CA GLU A 129 19.18 -12.84 -4.98
C GLU A 129 19.46 -11.55 -4.21
N THR A 130 18.45 -10.69 -4.03
CA THR A 130 18.53 -9.51 -3.15
C THR A 130 18.84 -9.93 -1.72
N GLY A 131 18.15 -10.94 -1.18
CA GLY A 131 18.43 -11.49 0.14
C GLY A 131 19.85 -12.08 0.25
N ALA A 132 20.29 -12.81 -0.78
CA ALA A 132 21.67 -13.34 -0.86
C ALA A 132 22.70 -12.21 -0.90
N ALA A 133 22.43 -11.13 -1.66
CA ALA A 133 23.32 -9.98 -1.75
C ALA A 133 23.46 -9.23 -0.42
N LEU A 134 22.38 -9.10 0.36
CA LEU A 134 22.43 -8.52 1.70
C LEU A 134 23.25 -9.39 2.66
N ARG A 135 23.10 -10.72 2.61
CA ARG A 135 23.84 -11.68 3.46
C ARG A 135 25.31 -11.86 3.08
N HIS A 136 25.73 -11.32 1.93
CA HIS A 136 27.14 -11.36 1.53
C HIS A 136 28.03 -10.46 2.41
N GLY A 137 27.46 -9.42 3.06
CA GLY A 137 28.14 -8.60 4.07
C GLY A 137 28.27 -9.32 5.41
N ARG A 138 29.03 -8.72 6.35
CA ARG A 138 29.25 -9.28 7.70
C ARG A 138 28.11 -8.98 8.67
N VAL A 139 27.23 -8.04 8.35
CA VAL A 139 26.09 -7.72 9.22
C VAL A 139 25.07 -8.86 9.16
N PRO A 140 24.64 -9.43 10.30
CA PRO A 140 23.63 -10.48 10.31
C PRO A 140 22.32 -10.02 9.66
N VAL A 141 21.71 -10.85 8.78
CA VAL A 141 20.47 -10.55 8.09
C VAL A 141 19.38 -11.53 8.49
N THR A 142 18.29 -11.03 9.09
CA THR A 142 17.05 -11.81 9.21
C THR A 142 16.22 -11.59 7.97
N GLU A 143 15.97 -12.65 7.19
CA GLU A 143 15.18 -12.60 5.98
C GLU A 143 13.86 -13.33 6.19
N PHE A 144 12.74 -12.61 6.00
CA PHE A 144 11.41 -13.21 5.92
C PHE A 144 10.98 -13.31 4.45
N ARG A 145 10.64 -14.52 4.01
CA ARG A 145 10.08 -14.79 2.68
C ARG A 145 8.59 -14.99 2.79
N ALA A 146 7.83 -14.00 2.33
CA ALA A 146 6.38 -14.00 2.41
C ALA A 146 5.73 -14.48 1.10
N SER A 147 4.63 -15.23 1.24
CA SER A 147 3.68 -15.52 0.18
C SER A 147 2.81 -14.28 -0.11
N VAL A 148 1.60 -14.47 -0.67
CA VAL A 148 0.64 -13.40 -0.96
C VAL A 148 0.23 -12.68 0.33
N ILE A 149 0.52 -11.38 0.42
CA ILE A 149 0.19 -10.58 1.60
C ILE A 149 -1.22 -10.01 1.44
N ILE A 150 -2.07 -10.25 2.45
CA ILE A 150 -3.47 -9.82 2.49
C ILE A 150 -3.60 -8.60 3.40
N GLY A 151 -4.04 -7.49 2.82
CA GLY A 151 -4.28 -6.24 3.54
C GLY A 151 -4.66 -5.11 2.59
N SER A 152 -5.42 -4.12 3.06
CA SER A 152 -5.79 -2.95 2.26
C SER A 152 -4.53 -2.19 1.82
N GLY A 153 -4.38 -1.93 0.51
CA GLY A 153 -3.18 -1.33 -0.08
C GLY A 153 -2.09 -2.33 -0.51
N SER A 154 -2.17 -3.60 -0.10
CA SER A 154 -1.31 -4.64 -0.66
C SER A 154 -1.62 -4.87 -2.13
N ILE A 155 -0.61 -4.79 -2.99
CA ILE A 155 -0.79 -4.93 -4.44
C ILE A 155 -1.46 -6.27 -4.81
N SER A 156 -1.05 -7.37 -4.19
CA SER A 156 -1.62 -8.70 -4.42
C SER A 156 -3.08 -8.78 -4.00
N PHE A 157 -3.42 -8.18 -2.85
CA PHE A 157 -4.79 -8.14 -2.38
C PHE A 157 -5.67 -7.22 -3.23
N GLU A 158 -5.15 -6.08 -3.68
CA GLU A 158 -5.88 -5.18 -4.58
C GLU A 158 -6.19 -5.84 -5.93
N MET A 159 -5.29 -6.69 -6.46
CA MET A 159 -5.59 -7.50 -7.65
C MET A 159 -6.77 -8.44 -7.39
N ILE A 160 -6.74 -9.22 -6.30
CA ILE A 160 -7.84 -10.11 -5.92
C ILE A 160 -9.14 -9.32 -5.78
N ARG A 161 -9.11 -8.21 -5.03
CA ARG A 161 -10.25 -7.34 -4.77
C ARG A 161 -10.87 -6.82 -6.06
N PHE A 162 -10.13 -6.04 -6.84
CA PHE A 162 -10.67 -5.36 -8.01
C PHE A 162 -11.15 -6.32 -9.10
N MET A 163 -10.43 -7.41 -9.33
CA MET A 163 -10.86 -8.43 -10.30
C MET A 163 -12.15 -9.13 -9.85
N THR A 164 -12.24 -9.48 -8.58
CA THR A 164 -13.43 -10.16 -8.03
C THR A 164 -14.63 -9.21 -7.94
N GLU A 165 -14.42 -7.96 -7.62
CA GLU A 165 -15.48 -6.95 -7.60
C GLU A 165 -16.01 -6.68 -9.03
N LEU A 166 -15.13 -6.52 -10.00
CA LEU A 166 -15.51 -6.14 -11.37
C LEU A 166 -16.12 -7.31 -12.17
N LEU A 167 -15.50 -8.48 -12.13
CA LEU A 167 -15.83 -9.58 -13.05
C LEU A 167 -16.82 -10.58 -12.43
N PRO A 168 -18.04 -10.74 -12.99
CA PRO A 168 -18.98 -11.82 -12.58
C PRO A 168 -18.41 -13.21 -12.86
N ILE A 169 -17.68 -13.34 -13.96
CA ILE A 169 -16.92 -14.53 -14.33
C ILE A 169 -15.46 -14.11 -14.46
N VAL A 170 -14.61 -14.67 -13.61
CA VAL A 170 -13.16 -14.38 -13.58
C VAL A 170 -12.45 -15.40 -14.46
N PRO A 171 -11.93 -15.01 -15.64
CA PRO A 171 -11.12 -15.91 -16.44
C PRO A 171 -9.75 -16.06 -15.78
N GLY A 172 -9.30 -17.29 -15.60
CA GLY A 172 -7.99 -17.61 -15.05
C GLY A 172 -7.31 -18.74 -15.83
N PRO A 173 -6.00 -18.66 -16.09
CA PRO A 173 -5.26 -19.76 -16.69
C PRO A 173 -5.12 -20.93 -15.71
N ALA A 174 -4.60 -22.06 -16.21
CA ALA A 174 -4.50 -23.30 -15.43
C ALA A 174 -3.81 -23.11 -14.05
N TRP A 175 -2.82 -22.21 -13.96
CA TRP A 175 -2.10 -21.94 -12.71
C TRP A 175 -2.96 -21.25 -11.63
N ILE A 176 -4.17 -20.78 -11.92
CA ILE A 176 -5.09 -20.28 -10.88
C ILE A 176 -5.46 -21.39 -9.87
N ASN A 177 -5.20 -22.65 -10.21
CA ASN A 177 -5.32 -23.80 -9.31
C ASN A 177 -4.07 -24.04 -8.46
N ASN A 178 -2.99 -23.26 -8.64
CA ASN A 178 -1.80 -23.39 -7.81
C ASN A 178 -2.11 -23.00 -6.35
N ASN A 179 -1.48 -23.71 -5.46
CA ASN A 179 -1.60 -23.48 -4.03
C ASN A 179 -0.75 -22.29 -3.58
N SER A 180 -1.31 -21.49 -2.72
CA SER A 180 -0.65 -20.39 -2.02
C SER A 180 -0.95 -20.48 -0.52
N GLN A 181 -0.05 -19.97 0.29
CA GLN A 181 -0.25 -19.83 1.73
C GLN A 181 -0.26 -18.35 2.08
N PRO A 182 -1.39 -17.64 1.83
CA PRO A 182 -1.48 -16.19 2.03
C PRO A 182 -1.27 -15.84 3.50
N ILE A 183 -0.68 -14.66 3.74
CA ILE A 183 -0.40 -14.15 5.09
C ILE A 183 -1.06 -12.78 5.29
N ALA A 184 -1.67 -12.57 6.45
CA ALA A 184 -2.18 -11.26 6.83
C ALA A 184 -1.05 -10.25 6.98
N VAL A 185 -1.24 -9.01 6.51
CA VAL A 185 -0.22 -7.98 6.63
C VAL A 185 0.15 -7.68 8.08
N GLN A 186 -0.81 -7.81 9.01
CA GLN A 186 -0.55 -7.69 10.46
C GLN A 186 0.52 -8.68 10.91
N ASN A 187 0.42 -9.93 10.49
CA ASN A 187 1.41 -10.95 10.83
C ASN A 187 2.78 -10.68 10.21
N VAL A 188 2.83 -10.12 8.99
CA VAL A 188 4.10 -9.67 8.41
C VAL A 188 4.73 -8.58 9.28
N ILE A 189 3.94 -7.59 9.72
CA ILE A 189 4.43 -6.53 10.61
C ILE A 189 4.84 -7.10 11.97
N ASP A 190 4.08 -8.04 12.54
CA ASP A 190 4.42 -8.67 13.82
C ASP A 190 5.74 -9.44 13.74
N TYR A 191 6.01 -10.19 12.67
CA TYR A 191 7.32 -10.83 12.43
C TYR A 191 8.46 -9.81 12.29
N LEU A 192 8.23 -8.72 11.54
CA LEU A 192 9.23 -7.66 11.39
C LEU A 192 9.54 -6.99 12.73
N MET A 193 8.53 -6.75 13.58
CA MET A 193 8.70 -6.19 14.92
C MET A 193 9.41 -7.17 15.85
N ALA A 194 9.00 -8.44 15.86
CA ALA A 194 9.59 -9.48 16.70
C ALA A 194 11.08 -9.71 16.41
N ALA A 195 11.48 -9.58 15.13
CA ALA A 195 12.88 -9.73 14.72
C ALA A 195 13.83 -8.69 15.32
N LEU A 196 13.34 -7.54 15.79
CA LEU A 196 14.18 -6.50 16.43
C LEU A 196 14.81 -6.96 17.73
N ASP A 197 14.05 -7.72 18.51
CA ASP A 197 14.39 -8.03 19.89
C ASP A 197 14.68 -9.53 20.10
N ASN A 198 14.55 -10.35 19.04
CA ASN A 198 14.82 -11.79 19.11
C ASN A 198 16.19 -12.15 18.50
N PRO A 199 17.22 -12.39 19.34
CA PRO A 199 18.55 -12.74 18.85
C PRO A 199 18.58 -14.10 18.13
N ASN A 200 17.65 -15.01 18.45
CA ASN A 200 17.57 -16.32 17.81
C ASN A 200 17.11 -16.24 16.34
N GLY A 201 16.52 -15.11 15.92
CA GLY A 201 16.15 -14.86 14.54
C GLY A 201 17.29 -14.26 13.70
N SER A 202 18.33 -13.73 14.35
CA SER A 202 19.39 -13.00 13.67
C SER A 202 20.22 -13.92 12.75
N GLY A 203 20.49 -13.43 11.54
CA GLY A 203 21.28 -14.16 10.54
C GLY A 203 20.56 -15.34 9.88
N GLN A 204 19.24 -15.47 10.05
CA GLN A 204 18.46 -16.61 9.56
C GLN A 204 17.45 -16.24 8.48
N VAL A 205 17.09 -17.23 7.66
CA VAL A 205 16.03 -17.12 6.65
C VAL A 205 14.81 -17.89 7.14
N PHE A 206 13.65 -17.23 7.07
CA PHE A 206 12.35 -17.77 7.48
C PHE A 206 11.35 -17.66 6.34
N GLU A 207 10.63 -18.73 6.08
CA GLU A 207 9.44 -18.72 5.25
C GLU A 207 8.23 -18.36 6.13
N ILE A 208 7.44 -17.39 5.71
CA ILE A 208 6.25 -16.94 6.44
C ILE A 208 4.98 -17.05 5.59
N GLY A 209 3.95 -17.65 6.16
CA GLY A 209 2.64 -17.83 5.57
C GLY A 209 1.57 -17.79 6.66
N GLY A 210 0.33 -17.67 6.27
CA GLY A 210 -0.82 -17.78 7.18
C GLY A 210 -1.09 -19.25 7.59
N PRO A 211 -2.14 -19.47 8.37
CA PRO A 211 -2.46 -20.80 8.88
C PRO A 211 -3.03 -21.76 7.82
N GLU A 212 -3.41 -21.24 6.65
CA GLU A 212 -4.17 -21.97 5.65
C GLU A 212 -3.46 -21.99 4.29
N ILE A 213 -3.55 -23.12 3.59
CA ILE A 213 -3.16 -23.28 2.19
C ILE A 213 -4.42 -23.26 1.35
N ALA A 214 -4.47 -22.45 0.29
CA ALA A 214 -5.62 -22.36 -0.61
C ALA A 214 -5.15 -22.13 -2.06
N GLN A 215 -5.96 -22.54 -3.02
CA GLN A 215 -5.72 -22.21 -4.42
C GLN A 215 -6.05 -20.73 -4.69
N TYR A 216 -5.38 -20.09 -5.65
CA TYR A 216 -5.66 -18.67 -5.97
C TYR A 216 -7.13 -18.44 -6.33
N LYS A 217 -7.78 -19.36 -7.05
CA LYS A 217 -9.22 -19.28 -7.34
C LYS A 217 -10.07 -19.27 -6.06
N ASP A 218 -9.69 -20.08 -5.06
CA ASP A 218 -10.44 -20.17 -3.80
C ASP A 218 -10.32 -18.88 -2.97
N LEU A 219 -9.14 -18.23 -3.02
CA LEU A 219 -8.96 -16.91 -2.39
C LEU A 219 -9.93 -15.87 -2.98
N MET A 220 -10.10 -15.86 -4.32
CA MET A 220 -11.05 -14.97 -4.97
C MET A 220 -12.50 -15.32 -4.62
N MET A 221 -12.84 -16.61 -4.57
CA MET A 221 -14.21 -17.06 -4.24
C MET A 221 -14.55 -16.82 -2.76
N ARG A 222 -13.58 -16.97 -1.84
CA ARG A 222 -13.74 -16.61 -0.42
C ARG A 222 -13.96 -15.10 -0.26
N TYR A 223 -13.16 -14.28 -0.94
CA TYR A 223 -13.39 -12.83 -0.98
C TYR A 223 -14.80 -12.49 -1.48
N ALA A 224 -15.22 -13.08 -2.61
CA ALA A 224 -16.56 -12.86 -3.17
C ALA A 224 -17.67 -13.20 -2.17
N ARG A 225 -17.55 -14.32 -1.47
CA ARG A 225 -18.50 -14.77 -0.45
C ARG A 225 -18.61 -13.77 0.70
N LEU A 226 -17.47 -13.29 1.23
CA LEU A 226 -17.46 -12.30 2.32
C LEU A 226 -18.05 -10.95 1.90
N ARG A 227 -17.93 -10.60 0.61
CA ARG A 227 -18.56 -9.39 0.03
C ARG A 227 -20.03 -9.60 -0.37
N GLY A 228 -20.58 -10.82 -0.27
CA GLY A 228 -21.92 -11.15 -0.76
C GLY A 228 -22.06 -11.09 -2.28
N LEU A 229 -20.98 -11.34 -3.02
CA LEU A 229 -20.93 -11.32 -4.48
C LEU A 229 -21.08 -12.73 -5.04
N LYS A 230 -21.93 -12.89 -6.07
CA LYS A 230 -22.04 -14.16 -6.82
C LYS A 230 -20.99 -14.14 -7.93
N ARG A 231 -19.93 -14.92 -7.79
CA ARG A 231 -18.80 -15.01 -8.73
C ARG A 231 -18.52 -16.44 -9.13
N ARG A 232 -17.93 -16.61 -10.31
CA ARG A 232 -17.44 -17.91 -10.81
C ARG A 232 -16.05 -17.72 -11.40
N VAL A 233 -15.20 -18.73 -11.28
CA VAL A 233 -13.92 -18.78 -11.97
C VAL A 233 -14.10 -19.68 -13.20
N LEU A 234 -13.68 -19.18 -14.35
CA LEU A 234 -13.59 -19.94 -15.60
C LEU A 234 -12.11 -20.23 -15.86
N VAL A 235 -11.73 -21.50 -15.74
CA VAL A 235 -10.36 -21.92 -16.07
C VAL A 235 -10.24 -22.04 -17.58
N VAL A 236 -9.30 -21.26 -18.14
CA VAL A 236 -8.97 -21.26 -19.57
C VAL A 236 -7.59 -21.88 -19.73
N SER A 237 -7.43 -22.80 -20.68
CA SER A 237 -6.19 -23.58 -20.87
C SER A 237 -4.97 -22.69 -21.08
N TYR A 238 -5.11 -21.58 -21.80
CA TYR A 238 -4.04 -20.64 -22.07
C TYR A 238 -4.56 -19.21 -22.19
N ILE A 239 -3.96 -18.30 -21.44
CA ILE A 239 -4.13 -16.85 -21.60
C ILE A 239 -2.72 -16.25 -21.63
N PRO A 240 -2.33 -15.52 -22.70
CA PRO A 240 -1.01 -14.90 -22.78
C PRO A 240 -0.77 -13.95 -21.61
N LEU A 241 0.41 -14.00 -20.99
CA LEU A 241 0.76 -13.18 -19.83
C LEU A 241 0.64 -11.67 -20.10
N TRP A 242 1.02 -11.22 -21.32
CA TRP A 242 0.89 -9.81 -21.71
C TRP A 242 -0.56 -9.35 -21.76
N PHE A 243 -1.50 -10.22 -22.20
CA PHE A 243 -2.92 -9.91 -22.24
C PHE A 243 -3.52 -9.83 -20.84
N MET A 244 -3.15 -10.76 -19.96
CA MET A 244 -3.56 -10.72 -18.55
C MET A 244 -3.05 -9.48 -17.84
N SER A 245 -1.76 -9.16 -17.96
CA SER A 245 -1.17 -8.00 -17.32
C SER A 245 -1.74 -6.69 -17.87
N PHE A 246 -2.11 -6.64 -19.15
CA PHE A 246 -2.86 -5.53 -19.72
C PHE A 246 -4.24 -5.40 -19.07
N GLY A 247 -5.01 -6.48 -19.00
CA GLY A 247 -6.34 -6.50 -18.39
C GLY A 247 -6.29 -6.12 -16.90
N VAL A 248 -5.36 -6.70 -16.14
CA VAL A 248 -5.18 -6.37 -14.72
C VAL A 248 -4.79 -4.89 -14.56
N GLY A 249 -3.85 -4.37 -15.34
CA GLY A 249 -3.45 -2.95 -15.29
C GLY A 249 -4.57 -1.98 -15.68
N LEU A 250 -5.54 -2.41 -16.51
CA LEU A 250 -6.72 -1.61 -16.85
C LEU A 250 -7.77 -1.64 -15.72
N MET A 251 -7.99 -2.82 -15.14
CA MET A 251 -9.07 -3.05 -14.16
C MET A 251 -8.69 -2.70 -12.72
N THR A 252 -7.41 -2.77 -12.37
CA THR A 252 -6.90 -2.58 -11.00
C THR A 252 -6.06 -1.31 -10.88
N PRO A 253 -5.69 -0.87 -9.65
CA PRO A 253 -4.74 0.22 -9.45
C PRO A 253 -3.28 -0.18 -9.74
N VAL A 254 -3.03 -1.43 -10.12
CA VAL A 254 -1.68 -1.99 -10.29
C VAL A 254 -1.10 -1.61 -11.65
N PRO A 255 0.06 -0.93 -11.72
CA PRO A 255 0.73 -0.65 -12.98
C PRO A 255 1.07 -1.91 -13.77
N ARG A 256 0.94 -1.87 -15.11
CA ARG A 256 1.17 -3.03 -15.99
C ARG A 256 2.50 -3.76 -15.76
N PRO A 257 3.66 -3.08 -15.61
CA PRO A 257 4.92 -3.79 -15.36
C PRO A 257 4.90 -4.59 -14.07
N ILE A 258 4.27 -4.05 -13.02
CA ILE A 258 4.13 -4.71 -11.72
C ILE A 258 3.14 -5.88 -11.84
N ALA A 259 1.99 -5.68 -12.51
CA ALA A 259 1.03 -6.75 -12.78
C ALA A 259 1.69 -7.92 -13.53
N HIS A 260 2.51 -7.63 -14.55
CA HIS A 260 3.23 -8.66 -15.31
C HIS A 260 4.18 -9.48 -14.42
N ALA A 261 4.98 -8.81 -13.58
CA ALA A 261 5.91 -9.47 -12.67
C ALA A 261 5.19 -10.34 -11.63
N LEU A 262 4.12 -9.81 -11.03
CA LEU A 262 3.34 -10.53 -10.02
C LEU A 262 2.60 -11.73 -10.59
N ILE A 263 1.91 -11.57 -11.73
CA ILE A 263 1.19 -12.67 -12.39
C ILE A 263 2.17 -13.79 -12.77
N GLY A 264 3.36 -13.44 -13.27
CA GLY A 264 4.43 -14.42 -13.51
C GLY A 264 4.82 -15.20 -12.25
N GLY A 265 4.81 -14.55 -11.08
CA GLY A 265 5.06 -15.20 -9.79
C GLY A 265 3.97 -16.18 -9.34
N LEU A 266 2.71 -15.98 -9.78
CA LEU A 266 1.60 -16.88 -9.44
C LEU A 266 1.63 -18.22 -10.20
N SER A 267 2.50 -18.36 -11.21
CA SER A 267 2.60 -19.59 -12.02
C SER A 267 3.13 -20.81 -11.22
N HIS A 268 3.51 -20.64 -9.96
CA HIS A 268 4.08 -21.66 -9.10
C HIS A 268 3.38 -21.72 -7.74
N HIS A 269 3.53 -22.86 -7.05
CA HIS A 269 3.09 -22.98 -5.67
C HIS A 269 3.91 -22.04 -4.76
N SER A 270 3.24 -21.39 -3.81
CA SER A 270 3.86 -20.51 -2.82
C SER A 270 3.43 -20.95 -1.42
N ILE A 271 4.06 -22.00 -0.93
CA ILE A 271 3.73 -22.70 0.33
C ILE A 271 4.99 -22.73 1.20
N VAL A 272 4.81 -22.50 2.48
CA VAL A 272 5.86 -22.63 3.50
C VAL A 272 6.24 -24.11 3.63
N LYS A 273 7.54 -24.41 3.49
CA LYS A 273 8.09 -25.75 3.60
C LYS A 273 8.50 -26.13 5.03
N HIS A 274 8.79 -25.13 5.87
CA HIS A 274 9.34 -25.35 7.21
C HIS A 274 8.64 -24.50 8.27
N ASP A 275 8.30 -25.11 9.40
CA ASP A 275 7.66 -24.47 10.55
C ASP A 275 8.65 -23.72 11.50
N LYS A 276 9.91 -23.58 11.09
CA LYS A 276 10.98 -22.96 11.88
C LYS A 276 10.60 -21.60 12.46
N VAL A 277 9.89 -20.78 11.67
CA VAL A 277 9.46 -19.45 12.09
C VAL A 277 8.55 -19.50 13.31
N LEU A 278 7.65 -20.48 13.41
CA LEU A 278 6.73 -20.64 14.55
C LEU A 278 7.43 -20.99 15.85
N ARG A 279 8.59 -21.67 15.75
CA ARG A 279 9.41 -22.01 16.92
C ARG A 279 10.29 -20.87 17.40
N VAL A 280 10.74 -20.02 16.46
CA VAL A 280 11.61 -18.88 16.77
C VAL A 280 10.81 -17.66 17.21
N PHE A 281 9.59 -17.49 16.68
CA PHE A 281 8.70 -16.37 16.97
C PHE A 281 7.31 -16.85 17.44
N PRO A 282 7.22 -17.58 18.56
CA PRO A 282 5.99 -18.20 19.04
C PRO A 282 4.93 -17.16 19.48
N GLU A 283 5.33 -15.92 19.73
CA GLU A 283 4.48 -14.81 20.10
C GLU A 283 3.58 -14.32 18.93
N VAL A 284 3.96 -14.61 17.68
CA VAL A 284 3.19 -14.17 16.50
C VAL A 284 2.00 -15.11 16.28
N LYS A 285 0.81 -14.59 16.55
CA LYS A 285 -0.45 -15.33 16.35
C LYS A 285 -0.97 -15.11 14.94
N LEU A 286 -1.03 -16.18 14.16
CA LEU A 286 -1.46 -16.11 12.77
C LEU A 286 -2.95 -15.84 12.65
N VAL A 287 -3.31 -14.87 11.81
CA VAL A 287 -4.67 -14.48 11.45
C VAL A 287 -5.12 -15.31 10.26
N SER A 288 -6.36 -15.82 10.27
CA SER A 288 -6.94 -16.57 9.17
C SER A 288 -7.14 -15.69 7.93
N PHE A 289 -7.26 -16.31 6.76
CA PHE A 289 -7.48 -15.58 5.51
C PHE A 289 -8.78 -14.78 5.53
N ASP A 290 -9.88 -15.38 6.01
CA ASP A 290 -11.19 -14.71 6.08
C ASP A 290 -11.18 -13.52 7.05
N GLU A 291 -10.52 -13.66 8.18
CA GLU A 291 -10.33 -12.58 9.15
C GLU A 291 -9.45 -11.46 8.57
N ALA A 292 -8.36 -11.80 7.87
CA ALA A 292 -7.51 -10.81 7.19
C ALA A 292 -8.29 -9.98 6.15
N ILE A 293 -9.20 -10.63 5.39
CA ILE A 293 -10.11 -9.92 4.47
C ILE A 293 -11.08 -9.02 5.24
N GLN A 294 -11.69 -9.51 6.32
CA GLN A 294 -12.62 -8.70 7.11
C GLN A 294 -11.94 -7.46 7.70
N ILE A 295 -10.72 -7.60 8.23
CA ILE A 295 -9.91 -6.47 8.70
C ILE A 295 -9.60 -5.50 7.55
N ALA A 296 -9.22 -6.01 6.38
CA ALA A 296 -8.94 -5.17 5.21
C ALA A 296 -10.20 -4.43 4.72
N LEU A 297 -11.37 -5.08 4.78
CA LEU A 297 -12.65 -4.46 4.42
C LEU A 297 -13.11 -3.42 5.45
N ALA A 298 -12.89 -3.66 6.75
CA ALA A 298 -13.21 -2.71 7.81
C ALA A 298 -12.37 -1.41 7.70
N ARG A 299 -11.20 -1.48 7.07
CA ARG A 299 -10.36 -0.32 6.76
C ARG A 299 -10.79 0.47 5.52
N LEU A 300 -11.84 0.05 4.81
CA LEU A 300 -12.42 0.83 3.70
C LEU A 300 -13.12 2.09 4.24
N SER A 301 -12.32 3.02 4.72
CA SER A 301 -12.74 4.35 5.15
C SER A 301 -11.67 5.37 4.72
N PRO A 302 -12.05 6.54 4.18
CA PRO A 302 -11.10 7.61 3.83
C PRO A 302 -10.19 8.05 4.98
N ARG A 303 -10.59 7.80 6.23
CA ARG A 303 -9.78 8.11 7.43
C ARG A 303 -8.49 7.31 7.51
N HIS A 304 -8.45 6.12 6.90
CA HIS A 304 -7.31 5.20 6.98
C HIS A 304 -6.39 5.26 5.77
N ILE A 305 -6.79 6.01 4.72
CA ILE A 305 -6.01 6.12 3.49
C ILE A 305 -4.89 7.14 3.67
N GLU A 306 -3.70 6.74 3.30
CA GLU A 306 -2.56 7.66 3.21
C GLU A 306 -2.62 8.50 1.94
N ARG A 307 -2.60 9.82 2.08
CA ARG A 307 -2.75 10.78 0.98
C ARG A 307 -1.41 11.02 0.26
N VAL A 308 -0.99 10.04 -0.51
CA VAL A 308 0.28 10.08 -1.27
C VAL A 308 0.21 10.91 -2.55
N TRP A 309 -0.94 11.49 -2.88
CA TRP A 309 -1.21 12.25 -4.12
C TRP A 309 -1.31 13.77 -3.91
N ASP A 310 -1.11 14.26 -2.68
CA ASP A 310 -1.40 15.65 -2.27
C ASP A 310 -0.32 16.69 -2.71
N ASP A 311 0.72 16.24 -3.41
CA ASP A 311 1.91 17.07 -3.71
C ASP A 311 1.80 17.98 -4.94
N ASP A 312 0.70 17.93 -5.74
CA ASP A 312 0.61 18.70 -6.97
C ASP A 312 -0.40 19.84 -6.89
N GLU A 313 0.08 21.06 -7.01
CA GLU A 313 -0.75 22.26 -7.13
C GLU A 313 -1.54 22.29 -8.45
N GLY A 314 -2.87 22.50 -8.33
CA GLY A 314 -3.71 22.88 -9.47
C GLY A 314 -4.18 21.76 -10.41
N HIS A 315 -3.98 20.48 -10.08
CA HIS A 315 -4.34 19.38 -10.95
C HIS A 315 -5.56 18.60 -10.46
N THR A 316 -6.45 18.26 -11.40
CA THR A 316 -7.51 17.26 -11.17
C THR A 316 -6.94 15.89 -11.47
N LYS A 317 -7.05 14.97 -10.51
CA LYS A 317 -6.59 13.58 -10.67
C LYS A 317 -7.71 12.61 -10.37
N THR A 318 -7.86 11.61 -11.22
CA THR A 318 -8.70 10.44 -10.93
C THR A 318 -7.78 9.25 -10.79
N LEU A 319 -7.82 8.58 -9.64
CA LEU A 319 -6.95 7.45 -9.34
C LEU A 319 -7.71 6.33 -8.64
N LYS A 320 -7.09 5.16 -8.59
CA LYS A 320 -7.56 4.00 -7.82
C LYS A 320 -6.54 3.74 -6.72
N HIS A 321 -6.98 3.67 -5.47
CA HIS A 321 -6.08 3.43 -4.34
C HIS A 321 -6.83 2.74 -3.20
N GLU A 322 -6.25 1.71 -2.61
CA GLU A 322 -6.75 0.96 -1.45
C GLU A 322 -8.25 0.60 -1.51
N GLY A 323 -8.72 0.18 -2.68
CA GLY A 323 -10.13 -0.21 -2.88
C GLY A 323 -11.06 0.93 -3.26
N PHE A 324 -10.57 2.16 -3.36
CA PHE A 324 -11.35 3.32 -3.76
C PHE A 324 -11.08 3.76 -5.20
N PHE A 325 -12.10 4.30 -5.81
CA PHE A 325 -11.97 5.29 -6.88
C PHE A 325 -11.94 6.67 -6.24
N ILE A 326 -10.97 7.49 -6.62
CA ILE A 326 -10.73 8.81 -6.02
C ILE A 326 -10.74 9.87 -7.11
N ASP A 327 -11.54 10.93 -6.91
CA ASP A 327 -11.50 12.16 -7.71
C ASP A 327 -10.97 13.28 -6.81
N TYR A 328 -9.77 13.77 -7.12
CA TYR A 328 -9.04 14.76 -6.34
C TYR A 328 -8.93 16.07 -7.10
N ARG A 329 -9.21 17.19 -6.44
CA ARG A 329 -9.13 18.55 -6.98
C ARG A 329 -8.59 19.49 -5.94
N LYS A 330 -7.64 20.35 -6.33
CA LYS A 330 -7.06 21.39 -5.50
C LYS A 330 -7.09 22.72 -6.22
N ILE A 331 -7.56 23.75 -5.57
CA ILE A 331 -7.60 25.11 -6.12
C ILE A 331 -7.10 26.11 -5.09
N LYS A 332 -6.48 27.18 -5.57
CA LYS A 332 -6.11 28.34 -4.77
C LYS A 332 -7.34 29.22 -4.55
N VAL A 333 -7.53 29.73 -3.32
CA VAL A 333 -8.64 30.59 -2.94
C VAL A 333 -8.07 31.87 -2.31
N SER A 334 -8.63 33.03 -2.70
CA SER A 334 -8.22 34.34 -2.18
C SER A 334 -9.08 34.74 -0.97
N ALA A 335 -9.13 33.88 0.03
CA ALA A 335 -9.81 34.12 1.31
C ALA A 335 -9.03 33.45 2.45
N GLU A 336 -9.24 33.88 3.68
CA GLU A 336 -8.66 33.24 4.86
C GLU A 336 -9.27 31.86 5.09
N PRO A 337 -8.49 30.88 5.65
CA PRO A 337 -8.95 29.50 5.85
C PRO A 337 -10.29 29.38 6.58
N GLU A 338 -10.48 30.15 7.64
CA GLU A 338 -11.70 30.17 8.46
C GLU A 338 -12.96 30.54 7.62
N LYS A 339 -12.85 31.54 6.74
CA LYS A 339 -13.95 31.91 5.84
C LYS A 339 -14.29 30.80 4.85
N VAL A 340 -13.26 30.15 4.28
CA VAL A 340 -13.47 29.01 3.37
C VAL A 340 -14.15 27.87 4.10
N PHE A 341 -13.74 27.56 5.32
CA PHE A 341 -14.31 26.49 6.12
C PHE A 341 -15.76 26.78 6.53
N ASN A 342 -16.08 28.03 6.90
CA ASN A 342 -17.45 28.45 7.21
C ASN A 342 -18.40 28.27 6.00
N VAL A 343 -17.93 28.55 4.79
CA VAL A 343 -18.72 28.31 3.57
C VAL A 343 -18.93 26.83 3.34
N ILE A 344 -17.89 25.98 3.58
CA ILE A 344 -18.00 24.52 3.47
C ILE A 344 -19.06 23.98 4.44
N THR A 345 -19.06 24.41 5.70
CA THR A 345 -20.03 23.94 6.70
C THR A 345 -21.45 24.39 6.37
N LYS A 346 -21.66 25.65 6.01
CA LYS A 346 -22.99 26.13 5.54
C LYS A 346 -23.48 25.35 4.32
N PHE A 347 -22.57 25.03 3.40
CA PHE A 347 -22.90 24.25 2.23
C PHE A 347 -23.30 22.81 2.58
N ALA A 348 -22.56 22.17 3.50
CA ALA A 348 -22.87 20.84 4.01
C ALA A 348 -24.23 20.79 4.72
N ASP A 349 -24.58 21.81 5.51
CA ASP A 349 -25.88 21.93 6.18
C ASP A 349 -27.02 22.08 5.18
N HIS A 350 -26.80 22.77 4.06
CA HIS A 350 -27.81 22.94 3.00
C HIS A 350 -28.13 21.63 2.27
N PHE A 351 -27.18 20.73 2.08
CA PHE A 351 -27.44 19.39 1.50
C PHE A 351 -28.23 18.49 2.46
N GLY A 352 -28.32 18.84 3.72
CA GLY A 352 -29.15 18.22 4.74
C GLY A 352 -28.72 16.81 5.14
N THR A 353 -29.08 16.45 6.36
CA THR A 353 -28.82 15.15 7.02
C THR A 353 -29.44 13.94 6.30
N ARG A 354 -30.29 14.15 5.29
CA ARG A 354 -30.92 13.07 4.50
C ARG A 354 -30.01 12.45 3.45
N GLN A 355 -29.03 13.21 2.94
CA GLN A 355 -28.15 12.73 1.85
C GLN A 355 -26.73 12.42 2.34
N PHE A 356 -26.27 13.10 3.38
CA PHE A 356 -24.95 12.95 3.94
C PHE A 356 -24.98 12.93 5.46
N THR A 357 -24.06 12.17 6.05
CA THR A 357 -23.74 12.23 7.48
C THR A 357 -22.31 12.72 7.66
N VAL A 358 -22.09 13.53 8.69
CA VAL A 358 -20.74 13.95 9.06
C VAL A 358 -19.98 12.73 9.58
N ASP A 359 -18.87 12.43 8.93
CA ASP A 359 -17.98 11.33 9.30
C ASP A 359 -16.80 11.84 10.15
N THR A 360 -16.20 12.99 9.76
CA THR A 360 -15.15 13.68 10.53
C THR A 360 -15.26 15.18 10.30
N VAL A 361 -15.05 15.95 11.35
CA VAL A 361 -14.86 17.39 11.30
C VAL A 361 -13.64 17.78 12.13
N GLU A 362 -12.73 18.53 11.52
CA GLU A 362 -11.63 19.24 12.17
C GLU A 362 -11.84 20.72 11.87
N PRO A 363 -12.22 21.54 12.85
CA PRO A 363 -12.54 22.96 12.64
C PRO A 363 -11.44 23.66 11.84
N ASP A 364 -11.83 24.49 10.89
CA ASP A 364 -10.98 25.29 10.00
C ASP A 364 -10.03 24.50 9.10
N HIS A 365 -10.10 23.17 9.15
CA HIS A 365 -9.16 22.30 8.41
C HIS A 365 -9.83 21.26 7.54
N LEU A 366 -10.73 20.42 8.07
CA LEU A 366 -11.25 19.26 7.35
C LEU A 366 -12.72 18.98 7.66
N LEU A 367 -13.50 18.73 6.62
CA LEU A 367 -14.85 18.16 6.71
C LEU A 367 -14.97 16.96 5.79
N LEU A 368 -15.25 15.78 6.38
CA LEU A 368 -15.51 14.53 5.67
C LEU A 368 -16.98 14.14 5.87
N LEU A 369 -17.70 14.00 4.76
CA LEU A 369 -19.10 13.57 4.73
C LEU A 369 -19.21 12.19 4.09
N ARG A 370 -20.03 11.32 4.66
CA ARG A 370 -20.41 10.02 4.10
C ARG A 370 -21.77 10.12 3.43
N SER A 371 -21.88 9.65 2.18
CA SER A 371 -23.14 9.60 1.45
C SER A 371 -24.09 8.55 2.02
N GLN A 372 -25.37 8.92 2.17
CA GLN A 372 -26.48 8.03 2.55
C GLN A 372 -27.29 7.57 1.33
N LEU A 373 -26.89 8.00 0.14
CA LEU A 373 -27.56 7.60 -1.10
C LEU A 373 -27.39 6.09 -1.35
N LYS A 374 -28.48 5.44 -1.77
CA LYS A 374 -28.46 4.03 -2.17
C LYS A 374 -27.72 3.87 -3.51
N THR A 375 -26.40 3.77 -3.46
CA THR A 375 -25.55 3.55 -4.63
C THR A 375 -24.96 2.13 -4.58
N PRO A 376 -24.52 1.57 -5.71
CA PRO A 376 -23.83 0.27 -5.72
C PRO A 376 -22.38 0.37 -5.22
N GLY A 377 -22.23 0.87 -3.99
CA GLY A 377 -20.97 1.13 -3.31
C GLY A 377 -21.17 2.19 -2.24
N GLU A 378 -20.08 2.55 -1.57
CA GLU A 378 -20.07 3.58 -0.55
C GLU A 378 -19.33 4.81 -1.05
N GLY A 379 -19.84 6.01 -0.75
CA GLY A 379 -19.27 7.27 -1.22
C GLY A 379 -18.99 8.24 -0.08
N TRP A 380 -17.92 9.01 -0.20
CA TRP A 380 -17.57 10.11 0.70
C TRP A 380 -17.14 11.32 -0.12
N ILE A 381 -17.34 12.49 0.44
CA ILE A 381 -16.78 13.73 -0.05
C ILE A 381 -16.06 14.42 1.10
N GLU A 382 -14.87 14.89 0.82
CA GLU A 382 -13.99 15.55 1.76
C GLU A 382 -13.59 16.91 1.22
N TRP A 383 -13.64 17.91 2.07
CA TRP A 383 -13.02 19.21 1.83
C TRP A 383 -11.96 19.45 2.90
N GLN A 384 -10.80 19.83 2.42
CA GLN A 384 -9.67 20.23 3.28
C GLN A 384 -9.22 21.63 2.90
N VAL A 385 -9.04 22.47 3.92
CA VAL A 385 -8.48 23.82 3.80
C VAL A 385 -7.05 23.77 4.32
N SER A 386 -6.10 24.28 3.55
CA SER A 386 -4.71 24.35 3.95
C SER A 386 -4.10 25.71 3.61
N ARG A 387 -3.20 26.19 4.46
CA ARG A 387 -2.41 27.41 4.20
C ARG A 387 -0.99 26.99 3.87
N ILE A 388 -0.53 27.33 2.66
CA ILE A 388 0.84 27.08 2.21
C ILE A 388 1.48 28.43 1.93
N VAL A 389 2.49 28.78 2.72
CA VAL A 389 3.09 30.12 2.72
C VAL A 389 2.00 31.18 2.96
N ASN A 390 1.69 32.04 2.01
CA ASN A 390 0.67 33.10 2.10
C ASN A 390 -0.55 32.82 1.22
N SER A 391 -0.81 31.57 0.88
CA SER A 391 -1.91 31.20 -0.01
C SER A 391 -2.80 30.15 0.64
N THR A 392 -4.11 30.34 0.59
CA THR A 392 -5.11 29.36 1.02
C THR A 392 -5.44 28.43 -0.14
N TYR A 393 -5.47 27.14 0.13
CA TYR A 393 -5.88 26.12 -0.83
C TYR A 393 -7.09 25.37 -0.32
N LEU A 394 -8.06 25.18 -1.20
CA LEU A 394 -9.20 24.30 -1.00
C LEU A 394 -8.97 23.01 -1.80
N THR A 395 -8.94 21.91 -1.09
CA THR A 395 -8.88 20.57 -1.66
C THR A 395 -10.22 19.88 -1.51
N GLN A 396 -10.71 19.30 -2.59
CA GLN A 396 -11.91 18.46 -2.63
C GLN A 396 -11.52 17.06 -3.08
N THR A 397 -11.80 16.06 -2.24
CA THR A 397 -11.55 14.66 -2.56
C THR A 397 -12.86 13.87 -2.46
N VAL A 398 -13.22 13.18 -3.53
CA VAL A 398 -14.36 12.28 -3.53
C VAL A 398 -13.84 10.85 -3.56
N PHE A 399 -14.28 10.05 -2.59
CA PHE A 399 -13.94 8.63 -2.47
C PHE A 399 -15.18 7.80 -2.80
N PHE A 400 -14.99 6.75 -3.58
CA PHE A 400 -16.04 5.79 -3.87
C PHE A 400 -15.49 4.37 -3.80
N ALA A 401 -16.02 3.58 -2.87
CA ALA A 401 -15.71 2.16 -2.73
C ALA A 401 -16.77 1.34 -3.50
N PRO A 402 -16.47 0.86 -4.71
CA PRO A 402 -17.44 0.13 -5.53
C PRO A 402 -17.81 -1.21 -4.88
N ARG A 403 -19.06 -1.64 -5.09
CA ARG A 403 -19.51 -2.98 -4.72
C ARG A 403 -20.02 -3.71 -5.96
N GLY A 404 -19.27 -4.72 -6.36
CA GLY A 404 -19.57 -5.52 -7.53
C GLY A 404 -19.49 -4.75 -8.85
N THR A 405 -19.82 -5.41 -9.95
CA THR A 405 -19.80 -4.87 -11.31
C THR A 405 -20.64 -3.59 -11.44
N ALA A 406 -21.79 -3.55 -10.76
CA ALA A 406 -22.67 -2.37 -10.77
C ALA A 406 -21.98 -1.12 -10.22
N GLY A 407 -21.13 -1.25 -9.18
CA GLY A 407 -20.36 -0.14 -8.64
C GLY A 407 -19.35 0.42 -9.64
N PHE A 408 -18.69 -0.45 -10.39
CA PHE A 408 -17.77 -0.03 -11.45
C PHE A 408 -18.49 0.68 -12.58
N LEU A 409 -19.59 0.11 -13.06
CA LEU A 409 -20.41 0.72 -14.11
C LEU A 409 -20.94 2.09 -13.67
N TYR A 410 -21.46 2.19 -12.46
CA TYR A 410 -21.90 3.45 -11.86
C TYR A 410 -20.80 4.51 -11.90
N TRP A 411 -19.59 4.15 -11.46
CA TRP A 411 -18.48 5.10 -11.45
C TRP A 411 -18.07 5.57 -12.85
N TYR A 412 -17.95 4.68 -13.81
CA TYR A 412 -17.49 5.04 -15.15
C TYR A 412 -18.55 5.71 -16.01
N LEU A 413 -19.80 5.23 -15.99
CA LEU A 413 -20.89 5.81 -16.77
C LEU A 413 -21.24 7.23 -16.32
N LEU A 414 -21.17 7.51 -15.02
CA LEU A 414 -21.43 8.84 -14.48
C LEU A 414 -20.21 9.76 -14.47
N SER A 415 -19.07 9.31 -15.00
CA SER A 415 -17.82 10.09 -15.01
C SER A 415 -17.97 11.51 -15.58
N PRO A 416 -18.59 11.75 -16.77
CA PRO A 416 -18.69 13.09 -17.32
C PRO A 416 -19.58 14.02 -16.46
N PHE A 417 -20.72 13.52 -15.97
CA PHE A 417 -21.62 14.29 -15.10
C PHE A 417 -20.96 14.63 -13.77
N ARG A 418 -20.30 13.66 -13.19
CA ARG A 418 -19.56 13.79 -11.93
C ARG A 418 -18.44 14.83 -12.04
N ALA A 419 -17.70 14.81 -13.15
CA ALA A 419 -16.64 15.78 -13.41
C ALA A 419 -17.17 17.23 -13.42
N ILE A 420 -18.33 17.46 -14.03
CA ILE A 420 -18.99 18.77 -14.08
C ILE A 420 -19.49 19.18 -12.69
N ILE A 421 -20.21 18.29 -12.00
CA ILE A 421 -20.81 18.57 -10.68
C ILE A 421 -19.71 18.91 -9.68
N PHE A 422 -18.65 18.11 -9.60
CA PHE A 422 -17.57 18.32 -8.62
C PHE A 422 -16.71 19.54 -8.96
N TYR A 423 -16.53 19.86 -10.25
CA TYR A 423 -15.87 21.10 -10.64
C TYR A 423 -16.70 22.33 -10.25
N TRP A 424 -18.01 22.29 -10.53
CA TRP A 424 -18.90 23.37 -10.13
C TRP A 424 -18.92 23.56 -8.61
N LEU A 425 -18.97 22.46 -7.87
CA LEU A 425 -19.04 22.45 -6.41
C LEU A 425 -17.82 23.16 -5.77
N ILE A 426 -16.61 22.75 -6.13
CA ILE A 426 -15.39 23.37 -5.57
C ILE A 426 -15.26 24.83 -5.98
N LYS A 427 -15.65 25.19 -7.20
CA LYS A 427 -15.65 26.58 -7.69
C LYS A 427 -16.68 27.45 -6.99
N ASN A 428 -17.86 26.90 -6.69
CA ASN A 428 -18.91 27.63 -5.98
C ASN A 428 -18.50 27.92 -4.53
N ILE A 429 -17.91 26.94 -3.83
CA ILE A 429 -17.36 27.16 -2.49
C ILE A 429 -16.30 28.27 -2.53
N ALA A 430 -15.33 28.16 -3.44
CA ALA A 430 -14.26 29.16 -3.55
C ALA A 430 -14.80 30.57 -3.85
N ARG A 431 -15.81 30.70 -4.73
CA ARG A 431 -16.42 32.01 -5.06
C ARG A 431 -17.16 32.61 -3.88
N ASN A 432 -17.95 31.82 -3.16
CA ASN A 432 -18.70 32.30 -2.00
C ASN A 432 -17.79 32.69 -0.84
N SER A 433 -16.65 32.04 -0.69
CA SER A 433 -15.64 32.39 0.34
C SER A 433 -14.94 33.74 0.10
N MET A 434 -15.03 34.29 -1.11
CA MET A 434 -14.48 35.63 -1.42
C MET A 434 -15.51 36.77 -1.19
N VAL A 435 -16.79 36.43 -1.08
CA VAL A 435 -17.89 37.41 -0.90
C VAL A 435 -18.23 37.61 0.59
N GLU A 436 -18.02 36.58 1.43
CA GLU A 436 -18.14 36.65 2.89
C GLU A 436 -16.83 37.17 3.52
#